data_07d77faa90baa2d93102ca3abdfc2343
#
_entry.id   07d77faa90baa2d93102ca3abdfc2343
#
_cell.length_a   1.000
_cell.length_b   1.000
_cell.length_c   1.000
_cell.angle_alpha   90.00
_cell.angle_beta   90.00
_cell.angle_gamma   90.00
#
_symmetry.space_group_name_H-M   'P 1'
#
loop_
_entity.id
_entity.type
_entity.pdbx_description
1 polymer ?
#
loop_
_entity_poly.entity_id
_entity_poly.type
_entity_poly.pdbx_seq_one_letter_code
_entity_poly.pdbx_strand_id
1 'polypeptide(L)' 'MMNLSAEMTRFGISNADIQNLLACSDRTVKNKLTGITEFTVSEAMQIQRTFFPGLRVEYLFTSVEAAK' A
#
# COMPACT_ATOMS: atom_id res chain seq x y z
N MET A 1 -4.97 -1.94 10.44
CA MET A 1 -4.96 -1.99 8.97
C MET A 1 -4.50 -0.64 8.44
N MET A 2 -3.67 -0.63 7.43
CA MET A 2 -3.16 0.62 6.87
C MET A 2 -4.22 1.35 6.07
N ASN A 3 -4.10 2.66 6.01
CA ASN A 3 -4.98 3.49 5.18
C ASN A 3 -4.86 3.13 3.70
N LEU A 4 -3.75 2.54 3.30
CA LEU A 4 -3.52 2.11 1.92
C LEU A 4 -4.64 1.20 1.41
N SER A 5 -5.06 0.22 2.20
CA SER A 5 -6.11 -0.69 1.78
C SER A 5 -7.43 0.03 1.50
N ALA A 6 -7.78 1.00 2.35
CA ALA A 6 -8.99 1.79 2.16
C ALA A 6 -8.92 2.63 0.89
N GLU A 7 -7.77 3.23 0.63
CA GLU A 7 -7.61 4.07 -0.55
C GLU A 7 -7.55 3.23 -1.82
N MET A 8 -7.00 2.03 -1.75
CA MET A 8 -7.02 1.11 -2.88
C MET A 8 -8.46 0.81 -3.29
N THR A 9 -9.30 0.49 -2.34
CA THR A 9 -10.72 0.24 -2.60
C THR A 9 -11.39 1.47 -3.19
N ARG A 10 -11.10 2.62 -2.62
CA ARG A 10 -11.69 3.88 -3.04
C ARG A 10 -11.32 4.24 -4.48
N PHE A 11 -10.08 3.96 -4.88
CA PHE A 11 -9.58 4.31 -6.21
C PHE A 11 -9.66 3.16 -7.21
N GLY A 12 -10.18 2.01 -6.77
CA GLY A 12 -10.29 0.85 -7.66
C GLY A 12 -8.95 0.18 -7.95
N ILE A 13 -8.00 0.28 -7.03
CA ILE A 13 -6.69 -0.35 -7.17
C ILE A 13 -6.77 -1.75 -6.57
N SER A 14 -6.40 -2.77 -7.34
CA SER A 14 -6.43 -4.16 -6.87
C SER A 14 -5.05 -4.61 -6.39
N ASN A 15 -5.03 -5.77 -5.72
CA ASN A 15 -3.75 -6.39 -5.33
C ASN A 15 -2.90 -6.69 -6.56
N ALA A 16 -3.52 -7.03 -7.67
CA ALA A 16 -2.80 -7.29 -8.92
C ALA A 16 -2.06 -6.06 -9.42
N ASP A 17 -2.64 -4.88 -9.23
CA ASP A 17 -1.97 -3.63 -9.62
C ASP A 17 -0.70 -3.41 -8.81
N ILE A 18 -0.77 -3.65 -7.49
CA ILE A 18 0.42 -3.55 -6.63
C ILE A 18 1.44 -4.61 -7.01
N GLN A 19 0.97 -5.82 -7.26
CA GLN A 19 1.83 -6.93 -7.65
C GLN A 19 2.62 -6.60 -8.91
N ASN A 20 1.97 -6.03 -9.91
CA ASN A 20 2.62 -5.66 -11.15
C ASN A 20 3.63 -4.54 -10.94
N LEU A 21 3.28 -3.56 -10.13
CA LEU A 21 4.17 -2.44 -9.86
C LEU A 21 5.44 -2.88 -9.15
N LEU A 22 5.31 -3.75 -8.14
CA LEU A 22 6.44 -4.18 -7.32
C LEU A 22 7.13 -5.44 -7.86
N ALA A 23 6.58 -6.05 -8.91
CA ALA A 23 7.12 -7.27 -9.52
C ALA A 23 7.26 -8.39 -8.51
N CYS A 24 6.24 -8.60 -7.69
CA CYS A 24 6.25 -9.65 -6.66
C CYS A 24 5.00 -10.52 -6.78
N SER A 25 4.91 -11.56 -5.95
CA SER A 25 3.77 -12.48 -5.98
C SER A 25 2.58 -11.90 -5.24
N ASP A 26 1.39 -12.45 -5.52
CA ASP A 26 0.17 -12.08 -4.84
C ASP A 26 0.28 -12.29 -3.33
N ARG A 27 0.88 -13.40 -2.93
CA ARG A 27 1.08 -13.70 -1.51
C ARG A 27 1.93 -12.63 -0.83
N THR A 28 2.98 -12.17 -1.50
CA THR A 28 3.84 -11.12 -0.97
C THR A 28 3.06 -9.83 -0.76
N VAL A 29 2.22 -9.47 -1.74
CA VAL A 29 1.38 -8.27 -1.62
C VAL A 29 0.42 -8.41 -0.45
N LYS A 30 -0.24 -9.55 -0.32
CA LYS A 30 -1.19 -9.79 0.78
C LYS A 30 -0.50 -9.70 2.13
N ASN A 31 0.70 -10.28 2.25
CA ASN A 31 1.46 -10.22 3.50
C ASN A 31 1.78 -8.79 3.88
N LYS A 32 2.17 -7.98 2.92
CA LYS A 32 2.49 -6.57 3.17
C LYS A 32 1.25 -5.77 3.54
N LEU A 33 0.14 -6.01 2.86
CA LEU A 33 -1.10 -5.29 3.13
C LEU A 33 -1.70 -5.64 4.49
N THR A 34 -1.50 -6.87 4.94
CA THR A 34 -2.04 -7.31 6.24
C THR A 34 -1.08 -7.07 7.41
N GLY A 35 0.13 -6.59 7.13
CA GLY A 35 1.08 -6.26 8.18
C GLY A 35 1.98 -7.40 8.61
N ILE A 36 1.90 -8.56 7.94
CA ILE A 36 2.79 -9.69 8.24
C ILE A 36 4.23 -9.30 7.90
N THR A 37 4.42 -8.62 6.77
CA THR A 37 5.69 -8.01 6.41
C THR A 37 5.46 -6.53 6.12
N GLU A 38 6.52 -5.75 6.11
CA GLU A 38 6.41 -4.31 5.90
C GLU A 38 6.80 -3.93 4.48
N PHE A 39 6.21 -2.85 3.99
CA PHE A 39 6.68 -2.24 2.75
C PHE A 39 8.01 -1.55 3.01
N THR A 40 8.92 -1.64 2.05
CA THR A 40 10.14 -0.84 2.11
C THR A 40 9.81 0.60 1.76
N VAL A 41 10.71 1.53 2.11
CA VAL A 41 10.53 2.94 1.76
C VAL A 41 10.40 3.10 0.25
N SER A 42 11.23 2.39 -0.50
CA SER A 42 11.19 2.44 -1.97
C SER A 42 9.84 1.98 -2.51
N GLU A 43 9.33 0.87 -1.99
CA GLU A 43 8.03 0.35 -2.40
C GLU A 43 6.90 1.32 -2.07
N ALA A 44 6.94 1.88 -0.87
CA ALA A 44 5.92 2.84 -0.44
C ALA A 44 5.90 4.06 -1.36
N MET A 45 7.06 4.57 -1.70
CA MET A 45 7.16 5.74 -2.59
C MET A 45 6.68 5.42 -3.99
N GLN A 46 6.98 4.23 -4.50
CA GLN A 46 6.51 3.82 -5.82
C GLN A 46 4.99 3.74 -5.87
N ILE A 47 4.37 3.16 -4.85
CA ILE A 47 2.93 3.04 -4.77
C ILE A 47 2.29 4.42 -4.71
N GLN A 48 2.78 5.28 -3.83
CA GLN A 48 2.26 6.62 -3.68
C GLN A 48 2.35 7.40 -5.00
N ARG A 49 3.51 7.37 -5.62
CA ARG A 49 3.76 8.14 -6.82
C ARG A 49 2.95 7.63 -8.01
N THR A 50 2.75 6.32 -8.09
CA THR A 50 2.06 5.70 -9.22
C THR A 50 0.55 5.79 -9.10
N PHE A 51 -0.01 5.49 -7.91
CA PHE A 51 -1.45 5.35 -7.74
C PHE A 51 -2.09 6.49 -6.97
N PHE A 52 -1.33 7.13 -6.07
CA PHE A 52 -1.90 8.13 -5.16
C PHE A 52 -1.04 9.39 -5.10
N PRO A 53 -0.77 10.03 -6.25
CA PRO A 53 0.13 11.20 -6.26
C PRO A 53 -0.38 12.37 -5.43
N GLY A 54 -1.68 12.43 -5.18
CA GLY A 54 -2.27 13.48 -4.36
C GLY A 54 -2.32 13.17 -2.87
N LEU A 55 -1.89 11.98 -2.47
CA LEU A 55 -1.93 11.55 -1.07
C LEU A 55 -0.51 11.42 -0.54
N ARG A 56 -0.37 11.57 0.77
CA ARG A 56 0.95 11.51 1.41
C ARG A 56 1.32 10.08 1.74
N VAL A 57 2.61 9.76 1.58
CA VAL A 57 3.13 8.44 1.94
C VAL A 57 2.84 8.15 3.42
N GLU A 58 3.07 9.13 4.27
CA GLU A 58 2.83 8.97 5.71
C GLU A 58 1.39 8.55 6.00
N TYR A 59 0.44 9.18 5.32
CA TYR A 59 -0.96 8.84 5.49
C TYR A 59 -1.27 7.42 5.04
N LEU A 60 -0.78 7.04 3.86
CA LEU A 60 -1.11 5.74 3.26
C LEU A 60 -0.61 4.58 4.10
N PHE A 61 0.57 4.72 4.69
CA PHE A 61 1.22 3.62 5.38
C PHE A 61 1.13 3.72 6.90
N THR A 62 0.25 4.56 7.40
CA THR A 62 -0.05 4.65 8.83
C THR A 62 -1.29 3.79 9.10
N SER A 63 -1.21 2.94 10.12
CA SER A 63 -2.39 2.16 10.50
C SER A 63 -3.32 3.02 11.36
N VAL A 64 -4.60 2.67 11.35
CA VAL A 64 -5.60 3.39 12.13
C VAL A 64 -5.26 3.36 13.61
N GLU A 65 -4.77 2.23 14.10
CA GLU A 65 -4.42 2.10 15.51
C GLU A 65 -3.23 2.97 15.89
N ALA A 66 -2.30 3.17 14.97
CA ALA A 66 -1.12 3.98 15.22
C ALA A 66 -1.39 5.48 15.13
N ALA A 67 -2.54 5.86 14.63
CA ALA A 67 -2.88 7.26 14.41
C ALA A 67 -3.32 7.99 15.68
N LYS A 68 -3.33 7.32 16.78
CA LYS A 68 -3.76 7.92 18.04
C LYS A 68 -2.82 8.99 18.53
#